data_06d5d6347829bc06dba0d48ad8f3c45e
#
_entry.id   06d5d6347829bc06dba0d48ad8f3c45e
#
_cell.length_a   1.000
_cell.length_b   1.000
_cell.length_c   1.000
_cell.angle_alpha   90.00
_cell.angle_beta   90.00
_cell.angle_gamma   90.00
#
_symmetry.space_group_name_H-M   'P 1'
#
loop_
_entity.id
_entity.type
_entity.pdbx_description
1 polymer ?
#
loop_
_entity_poly.entity_id
_entity_poly.type
_entity_poly.pdbx_seq_one_letter_code
_entity_poly.pdbx_strand_id
1 'polypeptide(L)'
;MEIKEYEEKYAKGMSEIIRDNLYTINIKDYGKEVIDKIARHFTEEEIQKNFPERVKCFVALKDEKVIGTASLDLIKDMYGIKIEDNKDKYIILTVFIKKENQHQGVGTKLIEKIEKYACEIGAKELIIPASIYGCEFYKKMGYDYYNGIKELNKDGEYVLSKKMIKEM
;
A
#
# COMPACT_ATOMS: atom_id res chain seq x y z
N MET A 1 -18.45 -4.88 -6.22
CA MET A 1 -17.35 -4.18 -5.54
C MET A 1 -17.20 -2.78 -6.11
N GLU A 2 -17.01 -1.81 -5.25
CA GLU A 2 -16.84 -0.41 -5.61
C GLU A 2 -15.56 0.15 -4.98
N ILE A 3 -14.80 0.97 -5.71
CA ILE A 3 -13.64 1.66 -5.16
C ILE A 3 -13.96 3.12 -4.97
N LYS A 4 -13.79 3.62 -3.75
CA LYS A 4 -14.03 5.01 -3.37
C LYS A 4 -12.81 5.64 -2.72
N GLU A 5 -12.78 6.96 -2.70
CA GLU A 5 -11.79 7.69 -1.92
C GLU A 5 -12.07 7.51 -0.42
N TYR A 6 -11.00 7.58 0.37
CA TYR A 6 -11.09 7.49 1.82
C TYR A 6 -12.05 8.55 2.39
N GLU A 7 -12.86 8.12 3.34
CA GLU A 7 -13.66 8.99 4.21
C GLU A 7 -13.50 8.49 5.65
N GLU A 8 -13.65 9.38 6.60
CA GLU A 8 -13.46 9.08 8.03
C GLU A 8 -14.29 7.88 8.50
N LYS A 9 -15.49 7.72 7.97
CA LYS A 9 -16.36 6.60 8.32
C LYS A 9 -15.80 5.21 7.98
N TYR A 10 -14.79 5.14 7.10
CA TYR A 10 -14.16 3.88 6.72
C TYR A 10 -12.99 3.48 7.63
N ALA A 11 -12.53 4.37 8.49
CA ALA A 11 -11.32 4.13 9.28
C ALA A 11 -11.41 2.91 10.18
N LYS A 12 -12.56 2.66 10.79
CA LYS A 12 -12.75 1.48 11.64
C LYS A 12 -12.60 0.18 10.86
N GLY A 13 -13.27 0.07 9.70
CA GLY A 13 -13.16 -1.11 8.83
C GLY A 13 -11.75 -1.30 8.29
N MET A 14 -11.07 -0.21 7.94
CA MET A 14 -9.68 -0.26 7.51
C MET A 14 -8.77 -0.78 8.61
N SER A 15 -8.93 -0.26 9.83
CA SER A 15 -8.16 -0.72 10.99
C SER A 15 -8.32 -2.21 11.23
N GLU A 16 -9.55 -2.70 11.19
CA GLU A 16 -9.84 -4.12 11.38
C GLU A 16 -9.13 -4.99 10.35
N ILE A 17 -9.20 -4.62 9.07
CA ILE A 17 -8.58 -5.37 7.97
C ILE A 17 -7.05 -5.35 8.06
N ILE A 18 -6.48 -4.18 8.27
CA ILE A 18 -5.02 -4.02 8.36
C ILE A 18 -4.48 -4.82 9.53
N ARG A 19 -5.06 -4.66 10.71
CA ARG A 19 -4.59 -5.35 11.91
C ARG A 19 -4.80 -6.86 11.83
N ASP A 20 -5.91 -7.32 11.26
CA ASP A 20 -6.13 -8.74 11.03
C ASP A 20 -5.07 -9.34 10.12
N ASN A 21 -4.76 -8.69 9.00
CA ASN A 21 -3.70 -9.15 8.11
C ASN A 21 -2.33 -9.16 8.80
N LEU A 22 -2.02 -8.13 9.57
CA LEU A 22 -0.74 -8.06 10.28
C LEU A 22 -0.59 -9.25 11.23
N TYR A 23 -1.61 -9.56 12.02
CA TYR A 23 -1.54 -10.59 13.05
C TYR A 23 -1.79 -12.02 12.55
N THR A 24 -2.31 -12.20 11.34
CA THR A 24 -2.57 -13.54 10.80
C THR A 24 -1.68 -13.92 9.63
N ILE A 25 -1.14 -12.95 8.91
CA ILE A 25 -0.30 -13.19 7.73
C ILE A 25 1.12 -12.68 7.96
N ASN A 26 1.29 -11.38 8.14
CA ASN A 26 2.61 -10.76 8.20
C ASN A 26 3.42 -11.17 9.41
N ILE A 27 2.77 -11.48 10.52
CA ILE A 27 3.44 -11.93 11.74
C ILE A 27 4.32 -13.16 11.51
N LYS A 28 3.98 -14.00 10.53
CA LYS A 28 4.76 -15.21 10.19
C LYS A 28 6.14 -14.86 9.68
N ASP A 29 6.27 -13.74 8.97
CA ASP A 29 7.53 -13.29 8.39
C ASP A 29 8.30 -12.34 9.31
N TYR A 30 7.60 -11.54 10.12
CA TYR A 30 8.21 -10.43 10.87
C TYR A 30 8.22 -10.61 12.38
N GLY A 31 7.43 -11.53 12.93
CA GLY A 31 7.34 -11.77 14.37
C GLY A 31 6.49 -10.76 15.14
N LYS A 32 6.10 -11.14 16.34
CA LYS A 32 5.13 -10.38 17.14
C LYS A 32 5.65 -8.99 17.54
N GLU A 33 6.92 -8.86 17.91
CA GLU A 33 7.46 -7.58 18.35
C GLU A 33 7.39 -6.51 17.24
N VAL A 34 7.78 -6.89 16.02
CA VAL A 34 7.73 -5.99 14.86
C VAL A 34 6.28 -5.66 14.51
N ILE A 35 5.41 -6.67 14.49
CA ILE A 35 4.00 -6.48 14.14
C ILE A 35 3.28 -5.59 15.17
N ASP A 36 3.56 -5.74 16.45
CA ASP A 36 2.97 -4.87 17.48
C ASP A 36 3.33 -3.40 17.24
N LYS A 37 4.58 -3.13 16.85
CA LYS A 37 5.01 -1.76 16.54
C LYS A 37 4.29 -1.19 15.32
N ILE A 38 4.14 -1.99 14.27
CA ILE A 38 3.44 -1.57 13.06
C ILE A 38 1.96 -1.33 13.35
N ALA A 39 1.33 -2.25 14.06
CA ALA A 39 -0.10 -2.21 14.34
C ALA A 39 -0.54 -0.95 15.12
N ARG A 40 0.36 -0.37 15.92
CA ARG A 40 0.06 0.87 16.66
C ARG A 40 -0.29 2.04 15.74
N HIS A 41 0.21 2.03 14.51
CA HIS A 41 -0.04 3.09 13.54
C HIS A 41 -1.37 2.92 12.80
N PHE A 42 -2.08 1.81 13.04
CA PHE A 42 -3.29 1.46 12.30
C PHE A 42 -4.51 1.23 13.21
N THR A 43 -4.57 1.93 14.35
CA THR A 43 -5.84 2.06 15.09
C THR A 43 -6.77 2.97 14.31
N GLU A 44 -8.08 2.90 14.60
CA GLU A 44 -9.05 3.80 13.97
C GLU A 44 -8.64 5.26 14.11
N GLU A 45 -8.22 5.68 15.31
CA GLU A 45 -7.79 7.06 15.58
C GLU A 45 -6.56 7.46 14.77
N GLU A 46 -5.56 6.59 14.67
CA GLU A 46 -4.35 6.87 13.90
C GLU A 46 -4.65 6.99 12.40
N ILE A 47 -5.55 6.16 11.89
CA ILE A 47 -5.96 6.25 10.49
C ILE A 47 -6.67 7.57 10.23
N GLN A 48 -7.61 7.97 11.09
CA GLN A 48 -8.33 9.23 10.96
C GLN A 48 -7.40 10.44 11.00
N LYS A 49 -6.33 10.36 11.78
CA LYS A 49 -5.34 11.42 11.92
C LYS A 49 -4.40 11.51 10.72
N ASN A 50 -3.89 10.37 10.25
CA ASN A 50 -2.74 10.35 9.33
C ASN A 50 -3.12 10.13 7.86
N PHE A 51 -4.18 9.39 7.56
CA PHE A 51 -4.52 9.08 6.17
C PHE A 51 -4.99 10.29 5.36
N PRO A 52 -5.73 11.26 5.93
CA PRO A 52 -6.09 12.46 5.17
C PRO A 52 -4.92 13.30 4.68
N GLU A 53 -3.73 13.15 5.28
CA GLU A 53 -2.52 13.86 4.88
C GLU A 53 -1.79 13.21 3.70
N ARG A 54 -2.15 11.98 3.35
CA ARG A 54 -1.56 11.29 2.19
C ARG A 54 -2.06 11.92 0.88
N VAL A 55 -1.32 11.73 -0.19
CA VAL A 55 -1.69 12.26 -1.50
C VAL A 55 -3.06 11.74 -1.93
N LYS A 56 -3.30 10.43 -1.79
CA LYS A 56 -4.59 9.82 -2.11
C LYS A 56 -4.74 8.48 -1.38
N CYS A 57 -5.93 8.24 -0.84
CA CYS A 57 -6.25 6.95 -0.23
C CYS A 57 -7.55 6.43 -0.84
N PHE A 58 -7.56 5.15 -1.16
CA PHE A 58 -8.74 4.47 -1.69
C PHE A 58 -9.14 3.31 -0.81
N VAL A 59 -10.43 3.04 -0.78
CA VAL A 59 -11.00 1.85 -0.15
C VAL A 59 -11.80 1.07 -1.18
N ALA A 60 -11.76 -0.26 -1.08
CA ALA A 60 -12.65 -1.13 -1.83
C ALA A 60 -13.81 -1.52 -0.91
N LEU A 61 -15.02 -1.40 -1.42
CA LEU A 61 -16.25 -1.67 -0.68
C LEU A 61 -17.03 -2.79 -1.33
N LYS A 62 -17.60 -3.65 -0.51
CA LYS A 62 -18.60 -4.64 -0.91
C LYS A 62 -19.74 -4.57 0.07
N ASP A 63 -20.96 -4.33 -0.43
CA ASP A 63 -22.14 -4.13 0.42
C ASP A 63 -21.90 -3.05 1.49
N GLU A 64 -21.28 -1.94 1.07
CA GLU A 64 -20.92 -0.77 1.90
C GLU A 64 -19.88 -1.06 3.00
N LYS A 65 -19.30 -2.25 3.02
CA LYS A 65 -18.24 -2.62 3.98
C LYS A 65 -16.88 -2.58 3.33
N VAL A 66 -15.88 -2.12 4.07
CA VAL A 66 -14.48 -2.07 3.62
C VAL A 66 -13.96 -3.50 3.47
N ILE A 67 -13.44 -3.82 2.28
CA ILE A 67 -12.79 -5.11 2.01
C ILE A 67 -11.33 -4.94 1.57
N GLY A 68 -10.89 -3.72 1.36
CA GLY A 68 -9.50 -3.46 0.99
C GLY A 68 -9.16 -1.99 1.05
N THR A 69 -7.88 -1.69 1.03
CA THR A 69 -7.35 -0.32 1.04
C THR A 69 -6.04 -0.25 0.29
N ALA A 70 -5.72 0.93 -0.24
CA ALA A 70 -4.43 1.26 -0.83
C ALA A 70 -4.25 2.77 -0.82
N SER A 71 -3.02 3.24 -0.66
CA SER A 71 -2.72 4.67 -0.59
C SER A 71 -1.55 5.04 -1.49
N LEU A 72 -1.53 6.29 -1.91
CA LEU A 72 -0.43 6.93 -2.61
C LEU A 72 0.06 8.10 -1.75
N ASP A 73 1.38 8.24 -1.62
CA ASP A 73 1.95 9.34 -0.85
C ASP A 73 3.26 9.83 -1.46
N LEU A 74 3.72 10.97 -0.97
CA LEU A 74 5.06 11.46 -1.26
C LEU A 74 6.06 10.56 -0.56
N ILE A 75 7.25 10.43 -1.15
CA ILE A 75 8.33 9.68 -0.51
C ILE A 75 8.87 10.51 0.65
N LYS A 76 8.85 9.93 1.85
CA LYS A 76 9.29 10.57 3.09
C LYS A 76 10.31 9.69 3.80
N ASP A 77 11.23 10.32 4.53
CA ASP A 77 12.24 9.60 5.30
C ASP A 77 11.62 8.61 6.31
N MET A 78 10.43 8.92 6.81
CA MET A 78 9.72 8.06 7.78
C MET A 78 9.42 6.66 7.26
N TYR A 79 9.44 6.45 5.93
CA TYR A 79 9.18 5.14 5.34
C TYR A 79 10.44 4.27 5.23
N GLY A 80 11.60 4.78 5.66
CA GLY A 80 12.85 4.04 5.62
C GLY A 80 13.40 3.81 4.22
N ILE A 81 12.88 4.48 3.21
CA ILE A 81 13.29 4.35 1.82
C ILE A 81 14.00 5.63 1.40
N LYS A 82 15.25 5.49 0.93
CA LYS A 82 16.03 6.60 0.39
C LYS A 82 15.99 6.53 -1.12
N ILE A 83 15.37 7.52 -1.74
CA ILE A 83 15.35 7.71 -3.19
C ILE A 83 16.08 9.02 -3.45
N GLU A 84 17.22 8.98 -4.13
CA GLU A 84 18.08 10.15 -4.35
C GLU A 84 17.38 11.24 -5.15
N ASP A 85 16.66 10.85 -6.19
CA ASP A 85 15.84 11.77 -6.97
C ASP A 85 14.39 11.33 -6.86
N ASN A 86 13.63 12.00 -5.99
CA ASN A 86 12.22 11.70 -5.78
C ASN A 86 11.27 12.64 -6.52
N LYS A 87 11.80 13.39 -7.48
CA LYS A 87 10.94 14.23 -8.33
C LYS A 87 10.05 13.35 -9.21
N ASP A 88 8.74 13.61 -9.15
CA ASP A 88 7.71 12.87 -9.90
C ASP A 88 7.66 11.37 -9.56
N LYS A 89 8.23 10.99 -8.42
CA LYS A 89 8.12 9.64 -7.86
C LYS A 89 7.22 9.66 -6.64
N TYR A 90 6.38 8.65 -6.52
CA TYR A 90 5.44 8.50 -5.40
C TYR A 90 5.54 7.10 -4.85
N ILE A 91 5.11 6.94 -3.61
CA ILE A 91 5.14 5.65 -2.92
C ILE A 91 3.72 5.12 -2.74
N ILE A 92 3.54 3.83 -2.98
CA ILE A 92 2.29 3.13 -2.70
C ILE A 92 2.44 2.47 -1.34
N LEU A 93 1.49 2.73 -0.46
CA LEU A 93 1.50 2.27 0.92
C LEU A 93 0.19 1.62 1.30
N THR A 94 0.25 0.80 2.35
CA THR A 94 -0.93 0.30 3.06
C THR A 94 -1.91 -0.42 2.13
N VAL A 95 -1.38 -1.35 1.34
CA VAL A 95 -2.19 -2.21 0.48
C VAL A 95 -2.57 -3.45 1.27
N PHE A 96 -3.81 -3.52 1.70
CA PHE A 96 -4.34 -4.64 2.47
C PHE A 96 -5.70 -5.04 1.94
N ILE A 97 -5.91 -6.35 1.82
CA ILE A 97 -7.18 -6.91 1.36
C ILE A 97 -7.70 -7.86 2.45
N LYS A 98 -8.98 -7.76 2.76
CA LYS A 98 -9.62 -8.66 3.72
C LYS A 98 -9.38 -10.11 3.29
N LYS A 99 -9.01 -10.98 4.24
CA LYS A 99 -8.59 -12.34 3.93
C LYS A 99 -9.57 -13.10 3.04
N GLU A 100 -10.86 -13.01 3.35
CA GLU A 100 -11.90 -13.69 2.58
C GLU A 100 -12.06 -13.16 1.16
N ASN A 101 -11.51 -12.00 0.87
CA ASN A 101 -11.61 -11.34 -0.43
C ASN A 101 -10.29 -11.35 -1.21
N GLN A 102 -9.24 -11.97 -0.68
CA GLN A 102 -7.98 -12.15 -1.40
C GLN A 102 -8.16 -13.09 -2.59
N HIS A 103 -7.30 -12.94 -3.59
CA HIS A 103 -7.31 -13.72 -4.83
C HIS A 103 -8.60 -13.57 -5.67
N GLN A 104 -9.32 -12.46 -5.48
CA GLN A 104 -10.53 -12.12 -6.23
C GLN A 104 -10.38 -10.86 -7.08
N GLY A 105 -9.15 -10.37 -7.24
CA GLY A 105 -8.86 -9.18 -8.04
C GLY A 105 -9.07 -7.84 -7.34
N VAL A 106 -9.36 -7.81 -6.05
CA VAL A 106 -9.55 -6.57 -5.29
C VAL A 106 -8.26 -5.74 -5.26
N GLY A 107 -7.14 -6.38 -4.92
CA GLY A 107 -5.83 -5.72 -4.90
C GLY A 107 -5.44 -5.16 -6.25
N THR A 108 -5.66 -5.92 -7.31
CA THR A 108 -5.38 -5.48 -8.68
C THR A 108 -6.15 -4.21 -9.02
N LYS A 109 -7.44 -4.17 -8.71
CA LYS A 109 -8.28 -3.00 -9.00
C LYS A 109 -7.88 -1.78 -8.17
N LEU A 110 -7.49 -1.98 -6.91
CA LEU A 110 -6.98 -0.90 -6.07
C LEU A 110 -5.69 -0.31 -6.65
N ILE A 111 -4.74 -1.15 -7.03
CA ILE A 111 -3.48 -0.70 -7.64
C ILE A 111 -3.73 -0.01 -8.97
N GLU A 112 -4.59 -0.54 -9.81
CA GLU A 112 -4.96 0.11 -11.08
C GLU A 112 -5.56 1.51 -10.84
N LYS A 113 -6.39 1.66 -9.81
CA LYS A 113 -6.96 2.95 -9.43
C LYS A 113 -5.89 3.93 -8.99
N ILE A 114 -4.93 3.47 -8.18
CA ILE A 114 -3.75 4.25 -7.76
C ILE A 114 -2.94 4.69 -8.99
N GLU A 115 -2.66 3.74 -9.89
CA GLU A 115 -1.86 4.01 -11.09
C GLU A 115 -2.52 5.04 -12.00
N LYS A 116 -3.84 4.93 -12.18
CA LYS A 116 -4.60 5.91 -12.95
C LYS A 116 -4.48 7.31 -12.36
N TYR A 117 -4.69 7.42 -11.06
CA TYR A 117 -4.56 8.71 -10.36
C TYR A 117 -3.13 9.24 -10.45
N ALA A 118 -2.14 8.38 -10.26
CA ALA A 118 -0.73 8.76 -10.35
C ALA A 118 -0.39 9.32 -11.74
N CYS A 119 -0.89 8.69 -12.80
CA CYS A 119 -0.73 9.23 -14.16
C CYS A 119 -1.36 10.62 -14.31
N GLU A 120 -2.56 10.82 -13.77
CA GLU A 120 -3.25 12.11 -13.83
C GLU A 120 -2.47 13.24 -13.17
N ILE A 121 -1.72 12.95 -12.10
CA ILE A 121 -0.91 13.95 -11.38
C ILE A 121 0.54 14.03 -11.90
N GLY A 122 0.87 13.31 -12.98
CA GLY A 122 2.17 13.40 -13.62
C GLY A 122 3.27 12.54 -13.00
N ALA A 123 2.93 11.50 -12.27
CA ALA A 123 3.92 10.58 -11.71
C ALA A 123 4.69 9.90 -12.84
N LYS A 124 6.01 9.80 -12.67
CA LYS A 124 6.88 9.09 -13.61
C LYS A 124 7.27 7.71 -13.14
N GLU A 125 7.28 7.50 -11.85
CA GLU A 125 7.63 6.22 -11.25
C GLU A 125 6.87 6.02 -9.94
N LEU A 126 6.42 4.79 -9.70
CA LEU A 126 5.79 4.39 -8.45
C LEU A 126 6.69 3.41 -7.72
N ILE A 127 6.86 3.63 -6.43
CA ILE A 127 7.70 2.81 -5.56
C ILE A 127 6.78 2.07 -4.60
N ILE A 128 7.04 0.78 -4.38
CA ILE A 128 6.29 -0.02 -3.40
C ILE A 128 7.28 -0.70 -2.45
N PRO A 129 7.22 -0.41 -1.13
CA PRO A 129 7.90 -1.23 -0.14
C PRO A 129 7.06 -2.49 0.09
N ALA A 130 7.42 -3.57 -0.58
CA ALA A 130 6.63 -4.79 -0.60
C ALA A 130 7.02 -5.72 0.55
N SER A 131 6.03 -6.21 1.31
CA SER A 131 6.25 -7.27 2.27
C SER A 131 6.68 -8.55 1.54
N ILE A 132 7.32 -9.46 2.28
CA ILE A 132 7.70 -10.76 1.73
C ILE A 132 6.47 -11.45 1.12
N TYR A 133 5.35 -11.41 1.84
CA TYR A 133 4.10 -12.02 1.37
C TYR A 133 3.57 -11.37 0.09
N GLY A 134 3.65 -10.05 -0.02
CA GLY A 134 3.05 -9.30 -1.15
C GLY A 134 3.91 -9.17 -2.39
N CYS A 135 5.19 -9.49 -2.31
CA CYS A 135 6.16 -9.22 -3.37
C CYS A 135 5.74 -9.79 -4.73
N GLU A 136 5.36 -11.07 -4.79
CA GLU A 136 4.98 -11.72 -6.04
C GLU A 136 3.73 -11.11 -6.69
N PHE A 137 2.78 -10.64 -5.88
CA PHE A 137 1.60 -9.96 -6.39
C PHE A 137 2.00 -8.70 -7.19
N TYR A 138 2.87 -7.88 -6.64
CA TYR A 138 3.31 -6.64 -7.31
C TYR A 138 4.16 -6.95 -8.55
N LYS A 139 5.00 -7.98 -8.50
CA LYS A 139 5.78 -8.38 -9.66
C LYS A 139 4.89 -8.79 -10.83
N LYS A 140 3.79 -9.48 -10.56
CA LYS A 140 2.80 -9.83 -11.60
C LYS A 140 2.11 -8.60 -12.19
N MET A 141 2.06 -7.50 -11.47
CA MET A 141 1.50 -6.24 -11.96
C MET A 141 2.53 -5.36 -12.68
N GLY A 142 3.74 -5.87 -12.90
CA GLY A 142 4.76 -5.15 -13.66
C GLY A 142 5.78 -4.41 -12.81
N TYR A 143 5.74 -4.55 -11.49
CA TYR A 143 6.75 -3.97 -10.61
C TYR A 143 7.97 -4.89 -10.56
N ASP A 144 9.15 -4.30 -10.46
CA ASP A 144 10.39 -5.03 -10.34
C ASP A 144 11.31 -4.33 -9.33
N TYR A 145 12.39 -4.99 -8.96
CA TYR A 145 13.30 -4.47 -7.94
C TYR A 145 13.85 -3.09 -8.32
N TYR A 146 13.70 -2.15 -7.41
CA TYR A 146 14.22 -0.79 -7.59
C TYR A 146 15.74 -0.83 -7.75
N ASN A 147 16.23 -0.25 -8.84
CA ASN A 147 17.67 -0.30 -9.21
C ASN A 147 18.27 -1.71 -9.25
N GLY A 148 17.43 -2.73 -9.47
CA GLY A 148 17.89 -4.12 -9.53
C GLY A 148 18.31 -4.72 -8.20
N ILE A 149 18.06 -4.04 -7.07
CA ILE A 149 18.46 -4.49 -5.75
C ILE A 149 17.48 -5.53 -5.22
N LYS A 150 17.91 -6.79 -5.13
CA LYS A 150 17.09 -7.93 -4.73
C LYS A 150 17.21 -8.28 -3.24
N GLU A 151 17.65 -7.33 -2.43
CA GLU A 151 17.84 -7.53 -0.99
C GLU A 151 16.72 -6.86 -0.21
N LEU A 152 16.36 -7.45 0.94
CA LEU A 152 15.43 -6.81 1.87
C LEU A 152 16.09 -5.56 2.46
N ASN A 153 15.28 -4.50 2.62
CA ASN A 153 15.74 -3.30 3.32
C ASN A 153 15.77 -3.56 4.84
N LYS A 154 16.14 -2.55 5.63
CA LYS A 154 16.22 -2.66 7.09
C LYS A 154 14.87 -3.01 7.76
N ASP A 155 13.77 -2.73 7.07
CA ASP A 155 12.42 -3.00 7.57
C ASP A 155 11.88 -4.36 7.09
N GLY A 156 12.71 -5.17 6.43
CA GLY A 156 12.33 -6.50 5.96
C GLY A 156 11.43 -6.48 4.72
N GLU A 157 11.52 -5.43 3.90
CA GLU A 157 10.71 -5.27 2.70
C GLU A 157 11.59 -5.24 1.45
N TYR A 158 11.04 -5.72 0.33
CA TYR A 158 11.63 -5.51 -0.98
C TYR A 158 11.14 -4.19 -1.54
N VAL A 159 12.04 -3.34 -2.02
CA VAL A 159 11.67 -2.09 -2.67
C VAL A 159 11.46 -2.36 -4.15
N LEU A 160 10.23 -2.28 -4.60
CA LEU A 160 9.84 -2.49 -6.00
C LEU A 160 9.45 -1.17 -6.64
N SER A 161 9.54 -1.11 -7.96
CA SER A 161 9.11 0.08 -8.69
C SER A 161 8.56 -0.26 -10.07
N LYS A 162 7.79 0.69 -10.61
CA LYS A 162 7.26 0.64 -11.97
C LYS A 162 7.30 2.03 -12.56
N LYS A 163 7.92 2.15 -13.73
CA LYS A 163 7.91 3.41 -14.47
C LYS A 163 6.57 3.60 -15.15
N MET A 164 6.03 4.79 -15.02
CA MET A 164 4.77 5.14 -15.64
C MET A 164 5.03 5.64 -17.07
N ILE A 165 4.41 4.96 -18.03
CA ILE A 165 4.51 5.36 -19.44
C ILE A 165 3.38 6.34 -19.71
N LYS A 166 3.74 7.55 -20.18
CA LYS A 166 2.72 8.48 -20.65
C LYS A 166 2.10 7.92 -21.93
N GLU A 167 0.80 7.70 -21.91
CA GLU A 167 0.05 7.51 -23.14
C GLU A 167 0.07 8.83 -23.94
N MET A 168 0.56 8.74 -25.15
CA MET A 168 0.54 9.87 -26.06
C MET A 168 -0.80 9.91 -26.78
#